data_defe585fab9986c5cacbb0a65900dcc4
#
_entry.id   defe585fab9986c5cacbb0a65900dcc4
#
_cell.length_a   1.000
_cell.length_b   1.000
_cell.length_c   1.000
_cell.angle_alpha   90.00
_cell.angle_beta   90.00
_cell.angle_gamma   90.00
#
_symmetry.space_group_name_H-M   'P 1'
#
loop_
_entity.id
_entity.type
_entity.pdbx_description
1 polymer ?
#
loop_
_entity_poly.entity_id
_entity_poly.type
_entity_poly.pdbx_seq_one_letter_code
_entity_poly.pdbx_strand_id
1 'polypeptide(L)'
;MSPRLILLPLLAALAACQSQNPYTSQSLPPPPVPAQASAPGFDPGAYPAAPPDYGRYRSWNWTGAPSGATTYGSSLQDAVSEGLDQVGLRPARPGATPDLRVSARVSSEQRTRQVTDYYGGGYYGGWNDPWYGASIPVTRTYIVQVNVVRIELYDARDNHAVWVASAEYQPSGNQSEQARGLREAVRKALSGYPPH
;
A
#
# COMPACT_ATOMS: atom_id res chain seq x y z
N MET A 1 8.33 52.02 -47.24
CA MET A 1 8.39 51.52 -45.85
C MET A 1 9.25 50.25 -45.87
N SER A 2 10.41 50.28 -45.26
CA SER A 2 11.38 49.19 -45.33
C SER A 2 10.92 47.99 -44.50
N PRO A 3 11.00 46.77 -45.01
CA PRO A 3 10.58 45.55 -44.28
C PRO A 3 11.38 45.31 -42.98
N ARG A 4 12.47 46.02 -42.80
CA ARG A 4 13.36 45.95 -41.60
C ARG A 4 12.72 46.55 -40.35
N LEU A 5 11.77 47.47 -40.46
CA LEU A 5 11.11 48.13 -39.32
C LEU A 5 10.00 47.26 -38.71
N ILE A 6 9.47 46.28 -39.43
CA ILE A 6 8.40 45.39 -38.97
C ILE A 6 9.00 44.18 -38.22
N LEU A 7 10.25 43.81 -38.50
CA LEU A 7 10.90 42.68 -37.84
C LEU A 7 11.31 42.96 -36.39
N LEU A 8 11.59 44.20 -36.02
CA LEU A 8 12.05 44.58 -34.68
C LEU A 8 10.99 44.36 -33.60
N PRO A 9 9.69 44.76 -33.81
CA PRO A 9 8.66 44.49 -32.78
C PRO A 9 8.30 42.99 -32.66
N LEU A 10 8.48 42.19 -33.71
CA LEU A 10 8.20 40.76 -33.67
C LEU A 10 9.25 39.97 -32.85
N LEU A 11 10.52 40.40 -32.89
CA LEU A 11 11.57 39.81 -32.06
C LEU A 11 11.43 40.17 -30.59
N ALA A 12 10.91 41.37 -30.27
CA ALA A 12 10.69 41.79 -28.90
C ALA A 12 9.49 41.02 -28.24
N ALA A 13 8.51 40.59 -29.03
CA ALA A 13 7.36 39.82 -28.53
C ALA A 13 7.77 38.38 -28.16
N LEU A 14 8.78 37.80 -28.78
CA LEU A 14 9.27 36.46 -28.45
C LEU A 14 10.12 36.40 -27.17
N ALA A 15 10.70 37.51 -26.75
CA ALA A 15 11.48 37.58 -25.51
C ALA A 15 10.60 37.67 -24.25
N ALA A 16 9.34 38.07 -24.40
CA ALA A 16 8.41 38.20 -23.26
C ALA A 16 7.85 36.87 -22.74
N CYS A 17 8.05 35.76 -23.46
CA CYS A 17 7.58 34.43 -23.02
C CYS A 17 8.58 33.65 -22.17
N GLN A 18 9.71 34.22 -21.83
CA GLN A 18 10.64 33.62 -20.85
C GLN A 18 10.30 34.09 -19.44
N SER A 19 9.09 33.82 -18.99
CA SER A 19 8.78 33.89 -17.57
C SER A 19 9.63 32.84 -16.86
N GLN A 20 10.46 33.29 -15.93
CA GLN A 20 11.19 32.37 -15.04
C GLN A 20 10.18 31.39 -14.46
N ASN A 21 10.46 30.11 -14.67
CA ASN A 21 9.61 29.03 -14.12
C ASN A 21 9.55 29.21 -12.58
N PRO A 22 8.40 29.56 -11.99
CA PRO A 22 8.28 29.75 -10.54
C PRO A 22 8.51 28.43 -9.76
N TYR A 23 8.61 27.31 -10.48
CA TYR A 23 8.85 25.98 -9.92
C TYR A 23 10.31 25.50 -10.12
N THR A 24 11.28 26.38 -10.28
CA THR A 24 12.67 25.98 -10.09
C THR A 24 12.80 25.52 -8.64
N SER A 25 12.86 24.22 -8.44
CA SER A 25 13.11 23.62 -7.14
C SER A 25 14.47 24.12 -6.65
N GLN A 26 14.47 25.11 -5.78
CA GLN A 26 15.64 25.35 -4.95
C GLN A 26 15.76 24.10 -4.09
N SER A 27 16.82 23.34 -4.28
CA SER A 27 17.15 22.26 -3.36
C SER A 27 17.34 22.89 -1.98
N LEU A 28 16.30 22.75 -1.15
CA LEU A 28 16.45 23.09 0.27
C LEU A 28 17.62 22.25 0.81
N PRO A 29 18.51 22.83 1.58
CA PRO A 29 19.55 22.05 2.24
C PRO A 29 18.86 20.91 3.00
N PRO A 30 19.42 19.69 2.99
CA PRO A 30 18.83 18.57 3.71
C PRO A 30 18.59 18.97 5.16
N PRO A 31 17.47 18.57 5.76
CA PRO A 31 17.19 18.88 7.15
C PRO A 31 18.37 18.39 8.03
N PRO A 32 18.71 19.11 9.11
CA PRO A 32 19.77 18.68 10.00
C PRO A 32 19.46 17.27 10.53
N VAL A 33 20.50 16.45 10.64
CA VAL A 33 20.40 15.09 11.17
C VAL A 33 19.77 15.14 12.56
N PRO A 34 18.73 14.32 12.86
CA PRO A 34 18.13 14.28 14.17
C PRO A 34 19.20 14.05 15.26
N ALA A 35 19.02 14.68 16.43
CA ALA A 35 19.98 14.58 17.53
C ALA A 35 20.27 13.12 17.96
N GLN A 36 19.27 12.22 17.78
CA GLN A 36 19.43 10.79 18.05
C GLN A 36 20.42 10.10 17.09
N ALA A 37 20.59 10.61 15.87
CA ALA A 37 21.55 10.09 14.91
C ALA A 37 23.01 10.47 15.26
N SER A 38 23.20 11.41 16.19
CA SER A 38 24.49 11.82 16.72
C SER A 38 24.82 11.15 18.05
N ALA A 39 23.98 10.23 18.54
CA ALA A 39 24.23 9.50 19.78
C ALA A 39 25.47 8.60 19.64
N PRO A 40 26.26 8.43 20.73
CA PRO A 40 27.38 7.50 20.73
C PRO A 40 26.89 6.10 20.36
N GLY A 41 27.45 5.51 19.29
CA GLY A 41 27.04 4.20 18.76
C GLY A 41 26.16 4.25 17.52
N PHE A 42 25.73 5.43 17.07
CA PHE A 42 25.07 5.60 15.78
C PHE A 42 26.14 5.73 14.68
N ASP A 43 26.16 4.79 13.75
CA ASP A 43 27.01 4.86 12.57
C ASP A 43 26.21 5.48 11.40
N PRO A 44 26.48 6.72 11.00
CA PRO A 44 25.78 7.35 9.88
C PRO A 44 26.09 6.69 8.53
N GLY A 45 27.16 5.87 8.44
CA GLY A 45 27.47 5.06 7.27
C GLY A 45 26.62 3.79 7.16
N ALA A 46 25.91 3.43 8.21
CA ALA A 46 24.99 2.27 8.22
C ALA A 46 23.60 2.59 7.67
N TYR A 47 23.40 3.69 7.00
CA TYR A 47 22.13 4.01 6.34
C TYR A 47 22.19 3.68 4.84
N PRO A 48 21.22 2.94 4.28
CA PRO A 48 20.06 2.36 4.97
C PRO A 48 20.48 1.30 5.97
N ALA A 49 19.77 1.22 7.10
CA ALA A 49 20.01 0.18 8.09
C ALA A 49 19.99 -1.20 7.42
N ALA A 50 20.91 -2.06 7.82
CA ALA A 50 20.93 -3.43 7.32
C ALA A 50 19.56 -4.08 7.54
N PRO A 51 19.03 -4.80 6.51
CA PRO A 51 17.75 -5.46 6.67
C PRO A 51 17.81 -6.41 7.88
N PRO A 52 16.73 -6.49 8.68
CA PRO A 52 16.68 -7.39 9.80
C PRO A 52 16.95 -8.84 9.37
N ASP A 53 17.70 -9.58 10.16
CA ASP A 53 17.85 -11.01 9.95
C ASP A 53 16.55 -11.72 10.37
N TYR A 54 15.68 -11.96 9.39
CA TYR A 54 14.40 -12.64 9.61
C TYR A 54 14.58 -14.13 9.92
N GLY A 55 15.70 -14.74 9.54
CA GLY A 55 16.01 -16.14 9.79
C GLY A 55 16.14 -16.50 11.28
N ARG A 56 16.34 -15.50 12.14
CA ARG A 56 16.41 -15.69 13.60
C ARG A 56 15.05 -15.91 14.25
N TYR A 57 13.95 -15.50 13.59
CA TYR A 57 12.61 -15.64 14.12
C TYR A 57 12.03 -17.02 13.76
N ARG A 58 11.69 -17.79 14.78
CA ARG A 58 11.16 -19.15 14.64
C ARG A 58 9.86 -19.36 15.39
N SER A 59 9.69 -18.64 16.48
CA SER A 59 8.57 -18.81 17.40
C SER A 59 7.83 -17.50 17.64
N TRP A 60 6.51 -17.61 17.86
CA TRP A 60 5.68 -16.47 18.10
C TRP A 60 4.63 -16.72 19.17
N ASN A 61 4.10 -15.63 19.73
CA ASN A 61 2.92 -15.64 20.61
C ASN A 61 2.08 -14.39 20.34
N TRP A 62 0.83 -14.44 20.71
CA TRP A 62 -0.06 -13.29 20.62
C TRP A 62 0.34 -12.19 21.60
N THR A 63 0.28 -10.93 21.18
CA THR A 63 0.38 -9.76 22.06
C THR A 63 -0.88 -9.63 22.92
N GLY A 64 -2.02 -9.99 22.36
CA GLY A 64 -3.35 -9.98 22.96
C GLY A 64 -4.33 -10.66 22.02
N ALA A 65 -5.59 -10.81 22.42
CA ALA A 65 -6.62 -11.37 21.56
C ALA A 65 -6.72 -10.54 20.26
N PRO A 66 -6.81 -11.20 19.08
CA PRO A 66 -7.05 -10.50 17.82
C PRO A 66 -8.28 -9.61 17.92
N SER A 67 -8.16 -8.38 17.42
CA SER A 67 -9.23 -7.39 17.51
C SER A 67 -9.95 -7.19 16.17
N GLY A 68 -11.19 -6.81 16.21
CA GLY A 68 -12.03 -6.59 15.05
C GLY A 68 -13.47 -6.88 15.35
N ALA A 69 -14.37 -6.64 14.41
CA ALA A 69 -15.79 -6.88 14.60
C ALA A 69 -16.01 -8.25 15.26
N THR A 70 -16.74 -8.27 16.32
CA THR A 70 -16.93 -9.38 17.29
C THR A 70 -17.22 -10.77 16.69
N THR A 71 -17.63 -10.81 15.44
CA THR A 71 -17.96 -12.05 14.68
C THR A 71 -16.73 -12.80 14.16
N TYR A 72 -15.51 -12.19 14.17
CA TYR A 72 -14.33 -12.74 13.50
C TYR A 72 -13.19 -13.20 14.42
N GLY A 73 -13.30 -12.98 15.72
CA GLY A 73 -12.18 -13.17 16.66
C GLY A 73 -11.49 -14.52 16.54
N SER A 74 -12.21 -15.63 16.67
CA SER A 74 -11.65 -16.98 16.55
C SER A 74 -11.20 -17.29 15.12
N SER A 75 -12.00 -16.93 14.11
CA SER A 75 -11.68 -17.16 12.70
C SER A 75 -10.43 -16.38 12.26
N LEU A 76 -10.21 -15.17 12.79
CA LEU A 76 -9.00 -14.40 12.53
C LEU A 76 -7.79 -15.03 13.20
N GLN A 77 -7.95 -15.49 14.44
CA GLN A 77 -6.89 -16.17 15.17
C GLN A 77 -6.43 -17.44 14.43
N ASP A 78 -7.38 -18.26 14.00
CA ASP A 78 -7.10 -19.49 13.27
C ASP A 78 -6.40 -19.20 11.92
N ALA A 79 -6.94 -18.25 11.15
CA ALA A 79 -6.39 -17.89 9.86
C ALA A 79 -4.95 -17.33 9.96
N VAL A 80 -4.68 -16.48 10.97
CA VAL A 80 -3.33 -15.93 11.18
C VAL A 80 -2.38 -17.01 11.67
N SER A 81 -2.81 -17.89 12.57
CA SER A 81 -1.98 -19.01 13.04
C SER A 81 -1.59 -19.93 11.88
N GLU A 82 -2.55 -20.31 11.04
CA GLU A 82 -2.32 -21.10 9.83
C GLU A 82 -1.36 -20.38 8.86
N GLY A 83 -1.57 -19.08 8.63
CA GLY A 83 -0.72 -18.30 7.75
C GLY A 83 0.72 -18.17 8.24
N LEU A 84 0.93 -17.98 9.55
CA LEU A 84 2.25 -17.94 10.16
C LEU A 84 2.96 -19.31 10.07
N ASP A 85 2.22 -20.40 10.24
CA ASP A 85 2.74 -21.74 10.06
C ASP A 85 3.24 -21.98 8.64
N GLN A 86 2.54 -21.46 7.63
CA GLN A 86 2.92 -21.58 6.22
C GLN A 86 4.23 -20.85 5.90
N VAL A 87 4.52 -19.74 6.58
CA VAL A 87 5.78 -18.99 6.43
C VAL A 87 6.87 -19.46 7.39
N GLY A 88 6.67 -20.59 8.08
CA GLY A 88 7.67 -21.26 8.91
C GLY A 88 7.77 -20.78 10.36
N LEU A 89 6.86 -19.90 10.79
CA LEU A 89 6.78 -19.44 12.17
C LEU A 89 5.87 -20.36 12.99
N ARG A 90 6.32 -20.81 14.16
CA ARG A 90 5.57 -21.75 15.02
C ARG A 90 5.14 -21.10 16.32
N PRO A 91 3.98 -21.47 16.88
CA PRO A 91 3.60 -21.03 18.21
C PRO A 91 4.68 -21.39 19.24
N ALA A 92 5.02 -20.46 20.10
CA ALA A 92 5.95 -20.71 21.20
C ALA A 92 5.40 -21.79 22.15
N ARG A 93 6.28 -22.63 22.68
CA ARG A 93 5.88 -23.62 23.69
C ARG A 93 5.36 -22.92 24.97
N PRO A 94 4.41 -23.51 25.67
CA PRO A 94 3.97 -22.97 26.96
C PRO A 94 5.16 -22.68 27.89
N GLY A 95 5.24 -21.46 28.41
CA GLY A 95 6.34 -21.02 29.29
C GLY A 95 7.64 -20.62 28.61
N ALA A 96 7.76 -20.79 27.30
CA ALA A 96 8.93 -20.30 26.55
C ALA A 96 8.75 -18.86 26.11
N THR A 97 9.86 -18.11 26.07
CA THR A 97 9.88 -16.76 25.51
C THR A 97 9.78 -16.86 23.98
N PRO A 98 8.79 -16.22 23.33
CA PRO A 98 8.69 -16.20 21.88
C PRO A 98 9.77 -15.31 21.29
N ASP A 99 10.09 -15.51 20.00
CA ASP A 99 10.94 -14.60 19.24
C ASP A 99 10.12 -13.37 18.77
N LEU A 100 8.86 -13.62 18.41
CA LEU A 100 7.93 -12.59 17.90
C LEU A 100 6.67 -12.49 18.75
N ARG A 101 6.15 -11.27 18.83
CA ARG A 101 4.78 -10.99 19.26
C ARG A 101 3.93 -10.62 18.08
N VAL A 102 2.73 -11.16 18.01
CA VAL A 102 1.82 -11.00 16.88
C VAL A 102 0.59 -10.22 17.32
N SER A 103 0.26 -9.18 16.56
CA SER A 103 -1.00 -8.46 16.64
C SER A 103 -1.73 -8.61 15.30
N ALA A 104 -3.03 -8.84 15.35
CA ALA A 104 -3.87 -8.89 14.16
C ALA A 104 -5.21 -8.21 14.41
N ARG A 105 -5.70 -7.50 13.39
CA ARG A 105 -7.00 -6.84 13.44
C ARG A 105 -7.69 -6.84 12.09
N VAL A 106 -9.02 -6.79 12.13
CA VAL A 106 -9.88 -6.54 10.97
C VAL A 106 -10.60 -5.21 11.18
N SER A 107 -10.52 -4.34 10.21
CA SER A 107 -11.29 -3.09 10.13
C SER A 107 -12.15 -3.06 8.88
N SER A 108 -13.28 -2.38 8.95
CA SER A 108 -14.12 -2.11 7.78
C SER A 108 -13.86 -0.69 7.31
N GLU A 109 -13.55 -0.53 6.02
CA GLU A 109 -13.17 0.73 5.42
C GLU A 109 -13.98 0.97 4.14
N GLN A 110 -14.17 2.25 3.81
CA GLN A 110 -14.75 2.64 2.53
C GLN A 110 -13.63 2.98 1.55
N ARG A 111 -13.74 2.43 0.34
CA ARG A 111 -12.82 2.70 -0.76
C ARG A 111 -13.58 3.28 -1.95
N THR A 112 -12.99 4.30 -2.55
CA THR A 112 -13.46 4.82 -3.83
C THR A 112 -12.85 4.02 -4.95
N ARG A 113 -13.70 3.44 -5.81
CA ARG A 113 -13.28 2.72 -7.03
C ARG A 113 -13.82 3.43 -8.25
N GLN A 114 -12.98 3.59 -9.26
CA GLN A 114 -13.37 4.08 -10.56
C GLN A 114 -13.37 2.92 -11.56
N VAL A 115 -14.46 2.81 -12.29
CA VAL A 115 -14.62 1.84 -13.37
C VAL A 115 -14.90 2.63 -14.65
N THR A 116 -14.12 2.38 -15.68
CA THR A 116 -14.33 2.98 -17.01
C THR A 116 -14.94 1.92 -17.92
N ASP A 117 -16.19 2.14 -18.27
CA ASP A 117 -16.90 1.33 -19.25
C ASP A 117 -16.84 2.01 -20.61
N TYR A 118 -16.68 1.24 -21.65
CA TYR A 118 -16.69 1.75 -23.03
C TYR A 118 -18.06 1.49 -23.65
N TYR A 119 -18.80 2.55 -23.95
CA TYR A 119 -20.09 2.50 -24.60
C TYR A 119 -19.95 2.98 -26.05
N GLY A 120 -20.55 2.27 -26.96
CA GLY A 120 -20.49 2.56 -28.41
C GLY A 120 -19.64 1.53 -29.13
N GLY A 121 -19.91 1.34 -30.40
CA GLY A 121 -19.38 0.26 -31.24
C GLY A 121 -20.48 -0.70 -31.66
N GLY A 122 -21.75 -0.28 -31.52
CA GLY A 122 -22.90 -1.04 -32.01
C GLY A 122 -22.95 -1.09 -33.52
N TYR A 123 -23.30 -2.25 -34.05
CA TYR A 123 -23.33 -2.64 -35.48
C TYR A 123 -24.47 -1.96 -36.31
N TYR A 124 -24.95 -0.79 -35.89
CA TYR A 124 -26.09 -0.08 -36.51
C TYR A 124 -25.70 1.27 -37.12
N GLY A 125 -24.71 1.30 -37.96
CA GLY A 125 -24.37 2.48 -38.75
C GLY A 125 -23.96 2.08 -40.16
N GLY A 126 -24.50 2.77 -41.16
CA GLY A 126 -24.15 2.54 -42.56
C GLY A 126 -22.67 2.89 -42.81
N TRP A 127 -22.10 2.32 -43.85
CA TRP A 127 -20.69 2.36 -44.27
C TRP A 127 -20.10 3.78 -44.50
N ASN A 128 -20.85 4.86 -44.23
CA ASN A 128 -20.44 6.26 -44.45
C ASN A 128 -20.51 7.14 -43.21
N ASP A 129 -20.61 6.58 -41.99
CA ASP A 129 -20.61 7.37 -40.78
C ASP A 129 -19.17 7.52 -40.27
N PRO A 130 -18.60 8.76 -40.17
CA PRO A 130 -17.25 9.02 -39.70
C PRO A 130 -17.06 8.63 -38.20
N TRP A 131 -18.13 8.33 -37.47
CA TRP A 131 -18.12 7.88 -36.07
C TRP A 131 -18.20 6.35 -35.92
N TYR A 132 -18.05 5.62 -37.03
CA TYR A 132 -18.10 4.17 -37.04
C TYR A 132 -16.98 3.57 -36.17
N GLY A 133 -17.37 2.89 -35.12
CA GLY A 133 -16.44 2.20 -34.25
C GLY A 133 -15.86 3.02 -33.09
N ALA A 134 -16.22 4.29 -32.91
CA ALA A 134 -15.78 5.07 -31.76
C ALA A 134 -16.52 4.62 -30.48
N SER A 135 -15.76 4.07 -29.54
CA SER A 135 -16.27 3.80 -28.20
C SER A 135 -16.03 5.02 -27.29
N ILE A 136 -17.07 5.42 -26.57
CA ILE A 136 -16.97 6.55 -25.62
C ILE A 136 -16.68 5.98 -24.24
N PRO A 137 -15.54 6.34 -23.61
CA PRO A 137 -15.26 5.94 -22.24
C PRO A 137 -16.18 6.69 -21.27
N VAL A 138 -16.88 5.98 -20.41
CA VAL A 138 -17.70 6.51 -19.34
C VAL A 138 -17.12 6.03 -18.03
N THR A 139 -16.51 6.95 -17.26
CA THR A 139 -15.94 6.65 -15.95
C THR A 139 -17.01 6.87 -14.88
N ARG A 140 -17.24 5.84 -14.08
CA ARG A 140 -18.13 5.88 -12.92
C ARG A 140 -17.32 5.67 -11.64
N THR A 141 -17.68 6.43 -10.62
CA THR A 141 -17.07 6.32 -9.30
C THR A 141 -18.04 5.66 -8.34
N TYR A 142 -17.57 4.61 -7.67
CA TYR A 142 -18.36 3.87 -6.67
C TYR A 142 -17.64 3.92 -5.34
N ILE A 143 -18.40 4.06 -4.26
CA ILE A 143 -17.92 3.83 -2.90
C ILE A 143 -18.24 2.37 -2.57
N VAL A 144 -17.19 1.59 -2.31
CA VAL A 144 -17.31 0.19 -1.93
C VAL A 144 -16.79 0.00 -0.50
N GLN A 145 -17.48 -0.86 0.25
CA GLN A 145 -17.02 -1.25 1.57
C GLN A 145 -16.09 -2.44 1.43
N VAL A 146 -14.95 -2.39 2.12
CA VAL A 146 -13.97 -3.47 2.17
C VAL A 146 -13.58 -3.76 3.60
N ASN A 147 -13.24 -5.00 3.89
CA ASN A 147 -12.61 -5.38 5.13
C ASN A 147 -11.10 -5.44 4.94
N VAL A 148 -10.35 -4.87 5.86
CA VAL A 148 -8.89 -4.83 5.84
C VAL A 148 -8.36 -5.65 7.01
N VAL A 149 -7.61 -6.70 6.70
CA VAL A 149 -6.81 -7.44 7.68
C VAL A 149 -5.48 -6.73 7.80
N ARG A 150 -5.05 -6.42 9.01
CA ARG A 150 -3.72 -5.91 9.30
C ARG A 150 -3.03 -6.83 10.29
N ILE A 151 -1.81 -7.25 9.98
CA ILE A 151 -0.97 -8.14 10.78
C ILE A 151 0.33 -7.40 11.08
N GLU A 152 0.73 -7.42 12.33
CA GLU A 152 1.95 -6.77 12.81
C GLU A 152 2.76 -7.78 13.62
N LEU A 153 4.04 -7.89 13.29
CA LEU A 153 5.01 -8.74 14.00
C LEU A 153 6.01 -7.85 14.72
N TYR A 154 6.21 -8.09 15.99
CA TYR A 154 7.13 -7.34 16.85
C TYR A 154 8.20 -8.26 17.40
N ASP A 155 9.46 -7.82 17.43
CA ASP A 155 10.52 -8.53 18.16
C ASP A 155 10.13 -8.57 19.65
N ALA A 156 10.14 -9.76 20.24
CA ALA A 156 9.69 -9.93 21.61
C ALA A 156 10.66 -9.35 22.66
N ARG A 157 11.90 -9.02 22.27
CA ARG A 157 12.94 -8.48 23.17
C ARG A 157 12.79 -7.00 23.43
N ASP A 158 12.51 -6.22 22.39
CA ASP A 158 12.49 -4.76 22.43
C ASP A 158 11.14 -4.17 21.98
N ASN A 159 10.22 -5.03 21.59
CA ASN A 159 8.89 -4.67 21.07
C ASN A 159 8.94 -3.77 19.82
N HIS A 160 10.05 -3.85 19.06
CA HIS A 160 10.16 -3.16 17.78
C HIS A 160 9.34 -3.88 16.71
N ALA A 161 8.60 -3.13 15.87
CA ALA A 161 7.88 -3.71 14.76
C ALA A 161 8.87 -4.15 13.67
N VAL A 162 8.93 -5.45 13.40
CA VAL A 162 9.81 -6.03 12.38
C VAL A 162 9.09 -6.28 11.06
N TRP A 163 7.77 -6.42 11.10
CA TRP A 163 6.95 -6.63 9.91
C TRP A 163 5.55 -6.08 10.11
N VAL A 164 5.03 -5.42 9.09
CA VAL A 164 3.66 -4.95 9.05
C VAL A 164 3.10 -5.19 7.66
N ALA A 165 1.96 -5.85 7.58
CA ALA A 165 1.28 -6.08 6.32
C ALA A 165 -0.22 -5.94 6.46
N SER A 166 -0.88 -5.63 5.34
CA SER A 166 -2.33 -5.58 5.27
C SER A 166 -2.84 -6.09 3.93
N ALA A 167 -4.03 -6.67 3.93
CA ALA A 167 -4.73 -7.07 2.72
C ALA A 167 -6.22 -6.84 2.85
N GLU A 168 -6.85 -6.55 1.73
CA GLU A 168 -8.28 -6.28 1.64
C GLU A 168 -9.04 -7.52 1.15
N TYR A 169 -10.26 -7.69 1.66
CA TYR A 169 -11.25 -8.61 1.11
C TYR A 169 -12.64 -7.98 1.14
N GLN A 170 -13.52 -8.45 0.28
CA GLN A 170 -14.88 -7.94 0.23
C GLN A 170 -15.75 -8.57 1.31
N PRO A 171 -16.57 -7.78 2.02
CA PRO A 171 -17.56 -8.33 2.93
C PRO A 171 -18.58 -9.14 2.13
N SER A 172 -18.98 -10.28 2.67
CA SER A 172 -20.04 -11.13 2.12
C SER A 172 -21.11 -11.40 3.18
N GLY A 173 -22.35 -11.52 2.76
CA GLY A 173 -23.45 -11.95 3.63
C GLY A 173 -23.39 -13.44 4.00
N ASN A 174 -22.55 -14.22 3.30
CA ASN A 174 -22.38 -15.64 3.52
C ASN A 174 -21.15 -15.89 4.41
N GLN A 175 -21.37 -16.55 5.56
CA GLN A 175 -20.32 -16.81 6.55
C GLN A 175 -19.15 -17.63 5.97
N SER A 176 -19.43 -18.60 5.12
CA SER A 176 -18.37 -19.43 4.50
C SER A 176 -17.51 -18.67 3.52
N GLU A 177 -18.10 -17.78 2.71
CA GLU A 177 -17.38 -16.91 1.80
C GLU A 177 -16.55 -15.88 2.57
N GLN A 178 -17.10 -15.36 3.63
CA GLN A 178 -16.41 -14.41 4.50
C GLN A 178 -15.19 -15.05 5.18
N ALA A 179 -15.32 -16.28 5.70
CA ALA A 179 -14.20 -17.03 6.26
C ALA A 179 -13.14 -17.35 5.19
N ARG A 180 -13.55 -17.62 3.95
CA ARG A 180 -12.64 -17.82 2.82
C ARG A 180 -11.89 -16.53 2.48
N GLY A 181 -12.61 -15.42 2.32
CA GLY A 181 -12.02 -14.11 2.04
C GLY A 181 -11.02 -13.67 3.12
N LEU A 182 -11.35 -13.91 4.38
CA LEU A 182 -10.46 -13.65 5.51
C LEU A 182 -9.16 -14.46 5.41
N ARG A 183 -9.23 -15.78 5.20
CA ARG A 183 -8.05 -16.64 5.05
C ARG A 183 -7.19 -16.24 3.86
N GLU A 184 -7.82 -15.89 2.74
CA GLU A 184 -7.12 -15.42 1.55
C GLU A 184 -6.42 -14.08 1.80
N ALA A 185 -7.07 -13.13 2.48
CA ALA A 185 -6.47 -11.86 2.86
C ALA A 185 -5.27 -12.06 3.81
N VAL A 186 -5.38 -12.92 4.81
CA VAL A 186 -4.26 -13.26 5.70
C VAL A 186 -3.07 -13.85 4.90
N ARG A 187 -3.33 -14.81 4.02
CA ARG A 187 -2.29 -15.40 3.18
C ARG A 187 -1.63 -14.35 2.27
N LYS A 188 -2.43 -13.45 1.68
CA LYS A 188 -1.93 -12.34 0.86
C LYS A 188 -1.09 -11.36 1.69
N ALA A 189 -1.50 -11.03 2.91
CA ALA A 189 -0.74 -10.17 3.79
C ALA A 189 0.61 -10.78 4.15
N LEU A 190 0.67 -12.08 4.40
CA LEU A 190 1.90 -12.79 4.79
C LEU A 190 2.76 -13.26 3.61
N SER A 191 2.29 -13.15 2.36
CA SER A 191 3.03 -13.65 1.19
C SER A 191 4.38 -12.95 0.94
N GLY A 192 4.58 -11.76 1.49
CA GLY A 192 5.85 -11.04 1.42
C GLY A 192 6.78 -11.28 2.60
N TYR A 193 6.45 -12.19 3.52
CA TYR A 193 7.29 -12.53 4.66
C TYR A 193 8.03 -13.84 4.42
N PRO A 194 9.34 -13.95 4.70
CA PRO A 194 10.25 -12.84 4.98
C PRO A 194 10.52 -12.02 3.73
N PRO A 195 10.80 -10.71 3.84
CA PRO A 195 11.20 -9.92 2.69
C PRO A 195 12.56 -10.41 2.16
N HIS A 196 12.67 -10.45 0.83
CA HIS A 196 13.85 -10.89 0.08
C HIS A 196 14.78 -9.72 -0.21
#